data_aa14ebc4fc2ce1af19e72e9e40c56092
#
_entry.id   aa14ebc4fc2ce1af19e72e9e40c56092
#
_cell.length_a   1.000
_cell.length_b   1.000
_cell.length_c   1.000
_cell.angle_alpha   90.00
_cell.angle_beta   90.00
_cell.angle_gamma   90.00
#
_symmetry.space_group_name_H-M   'P 1'
#
loop_
_entity.id
_entity.type
_entity.pdbx_description
1 polymer ?
#
loop_
_entity_poly.entity_id
_entity_poly.type
_entity_poly.pdbx_seq_one_letter_code
_entity_poly.pdbx_strand_id
1 'polypeptide(L)'
;MSSRVDDSAEFETLMRRHNRMLFRTARAILHDDAEAEDALQDAYVKAYGSMGSFRGDAKVSTWLARIVANEALQRLRKSKRRDTIVPLRTGGNQEELNEIPEGNMSKGPEQSAGRAEMRRLLEKRIDALPDAYRPVFMLRAVEELTVEETAEVLNIPAATVRTRFFRARSLLRESLASEIDLACEDAFAFAGERCDRIVAAVMARLRRS
;
A
#
# COMPACT_ATOMS: atom_id res chain seq x y z
N MET A 1 41.01 -10.27 5.14
CA MET A 1 40.22 -9.87 3.94
C MET A 1 39.03 -10.76 3.70
N SER A 2 38.94 -11.95 4.30
CA SER A 2 37.80 -12.89 4.16
C SER A 2 36.49 -12.39 4.84
N SER A 3 36.58 -11.73 5.97
CA SER A 3 35.45 -11.28 6.80
C SER A 3 34.47 -10.29 6.06
N ARG A 4 34.99 -9.33 5.27
CA ARG A 4 34.17 -8.33 4.60
C ARG A 4 33.33 -8.87 3.42
N VAL A 5 33.78 -9.95 2.79
CA VAL A 5 33.04 -10.57 1.69
C VAL A 5 31.89 -11.41 2.24
N ASP A 6 32.13 -12.10 3.36
CA ASP A 6 31.11 -12.85 4.09
C ASP A 6 30.02 -11.91 4.63
N ASP A 7 30.39 -10.80 5.24
CA ASP A 7 29.46 -9.77 5.75
C ASP A 7 28.57 -9.18 4.64
N SER A 8 29.12 -9.04 3.42
CA SER A 8 28.36 -8.52 2.27
C SER A 8 27.32 -9.51 1.76
N ALA A 9 27.65 -10.79 1.70
CA ALA A 9 26.73 -11.85 1.25
C ALA A 9 25.59 -12.08 2.26
N GLU A 10 25.89 -12.02 3.54
CA GLU A 10 24.89 -12.09 4.60
C GLU A 10 23.95 -10.87 4.54
N PHE A 11 24.48 -9.68 4.28
CA PHE A 11 23.68 -8.48 4.14
C PHE A 11 22.80 -8.50 2.88
N GLU A 12 23.29 -9.03 1.76
CA GLU A 12 22.46 -9.24 0.57
C GLU A 12 21.27 -10.17 0.86
N THR A 13 21.52 -11.26 1.57
CA THR A 13 20.46 -12.18 1.98
C THR A 13 19.43 -11.49 2.88
N LEU A 14 19.89 -10.65 3.80
CA LEU A 14 19.06 -9.84 4.67
C LEU A 14 18.18 -8.86 3.87
N MET A 15 18.78 -8.16 2.89
CA MET A 15 18.05 -7.25 1.99
C MET A 15 16.93 -7.98 1.25
N ARG A 16 17.24 -9.10 0.58
CA ARG A 16 16.26 -9.89 -0.19
C ARG A 16 15.10 -10.36 0.70
N ARG A 17 15.39 -10.75 1.92
CA ARG A 17 14.37 -11.20 2.90
C ARG A 17 13.42 -10.09 3.33
N HIS A 18 13.88 -8.84 3.41
CA HIS A 18 13.12 -7.74 3.98
C HIS A 18 12.67 -6.69 2.95
N ASN A 19 13.15 -6.75 1.69
CA ASN A 19 12.84 -5.77 0.65
C ASN A 19 11.35 -5.46 0.53
N ARG A 20 10.50 -6.47 0.47
CA ARG A 20 9.06 -6.30 0.29
C ARG A 20 8.42 -5.46 1.39
N MET A 21 8.69 -5.79 2.65
CA MET A 21 8.17 -5.07 3.81
C MET A 21 8.70 -3.63 3.85
N LEU A 22 10.00 -3.46 3.61
CA LEU A 22 10.66 -2.17 3.69
C LEU A 22 10.26 -1.24 2.56
N PHE A 23 10.12 -1.76 1.32
CA PHE A 23 9.60 -1.01 0.19
C PHE A 23 8.16 -0.53 0.46
N ARG A 24 7.27 -1.42 0.92
CA ARG A 24 5.90 -1.06 1.29
C ARG A 24 5.85 0.00 2.38
N THR A 25 6.76 -0.06 3.34
CA THR A 25 6.87 0.96 4.39
C THR A 25 7.25 2.32 3.81
N ALA A 26 8.26 2.38 2.95
CA ALA A 26 8.68 3.61 2.27
C ALA A 26 7.56 4.16 1.37
N ARG A 27 6.96 3.28 0.54
CA ARG A 27 5.87 3.63 -0.38
C ARG A 27 4.64 4.18 0.34
N ALA A 28 4.27 3.59 1.49
CA ALA A 28 3.17 4.08 2.32
C ALA A 28 3.40 5.50 2.86
N ILE A 29 4.66 5.93 2.98
CA ILE A 29 5.03 7.27 3.45
C ILE A 29 5.13 8.25 2.28
N LEU A 30 5.79 7.85 1.18
CA LEU A 30 6.19 8.74 0.08
C LEU A 30 5.16 8.86 -1.04
N HIS A 31 4.30 7.86 -1.25
CA HIS A 31 3.31 7.77 -2.34
C HIS A 31 3.91 7.68 -3.76
N ASP A 32 5.19 7.47 -3.87
CA ASP A 32 5.91 7.40 -5.12
C ASP A 32 6.85 6.20 -5.07
N ASP A 33 6.84 5.37 -6.12
CA ASP A 33 7.59 4.12 -6.16
C ASP A 33 9.09 4.39 -6.34
N ALA A 34 9.46 5.35 -7.18
CA ALA A 34 10.85 5.71 -7.43
C ALA A 34 11.49 6.34 -6.18
N GLU A 35 10.79 7.28 -5.53
CA GLU A 35 11.23 7.85 -4.26
C GLU A 35 11.32 6.81 -3.14
N ALA A 36 10.42 5.80 -3.16
CA ALA A 36 10.47 4.70 -2.18
C ALA A 36 11.67 3.79 -2.40
N GLU A 37 12.00 3.46 -3.65
CA GLU A 37 13.21 2.71 -4.00
C GLU A 37 14.48 3.45 -3.59
N ASP A 38 14.57 4.72 -3.92
CA ASP A 38 15.70 5.58 -3.54
C ASP A 38 15.86 5.68 -2.02
N ALA A 39 14.75 5.86 -1.30
CA ALA A 39 14.77 5.90 0.16
C ALA A 39 15.22 4.55 0.75
N LEU A 40 14.82 3.45 0.14
CA LEU A 40 15.22 2.11 0.56
C LEU A 40 16.71 1.86 0.32
N GLN A 41 17.25 2.28 -0.83
CA GLN A 41 18.68 2.19 -1.14
C GLN A 41 19.53 2.98 -0.14
N ASP A 42 19.18 4.25 0.10
CA ASP A 42 19.86 5.09 1.08
C ASP A 42 19.79 4.51 2.51
N ALA A 43 18.64 3.94 2.86
CA ALA A 43 18.44 3.30 4.15
C ALA A 43 19.32 2.05 4.32
N TYR A 44 19.49 1.24 3.27
CA TYR A 44 20.38 0.08 3.32
C TYR A 44 21.86 0.47 3.44
N VAL A 45 22.30 1.51 2.74
CA VAL A 45 23.67 2.02 2.90
C VAL A 45 23.90 2.45 4.35
N LYS A 46 22.94 3.14 4.96
CA LYS A 46 23.03 3.53 6.39
C LYS A 46 22.99 2.33 7.33
N ALA A 47 22.12 1.35 7.04
CA ALA A 47 22.01 0.14 7.83
C ALA A 47 23.33 -0.67 7.81
N TYR A 48 23.93 -0.84 6.64
CA TYR A 48 25.21 -1.52 6.49
C TYR A 48 26.32 -0.84 7.31
N GLY A 49 26.40 0.49 7.24
CA GLY A 49 27.37 1.26 8.03
C GLY A 49 27.15 1.22 9.55
N SER A 50 25.92 0.95 9.99
CA SER A 50 25.55 0.89 11.42
C SER A 50 25.33 -0.53 11.96
N MET A 51 25.57 -1.56 11.15
CA MET A 51 25.30 -2.96 11.52
C MET A 51 26.11 -3.41 12.73
N GLY A 52 27.35 -2.97 12.85
CA GLY A 52 28.19 -3.25 14.03
C GLY A 52 27.69 -2.63 15.35
N SER A 53 26.77 -1.66 15.28
CA SER A 53 26.14 -1.05 16.45
C SER A 53 24.76 -1.63 16.79
N PHE A 54 24.27 -2.58 16.01
CA PHE A 54 23.01 -3.26 16.29
C PHE A 54 23.14 -4.17 17.49
N ARG A 55 22.46 -3.83 18.59
CA ARG A 55 22.57 -4.53 19.89
C ARG A 55 21.66 -5.74 20.02
N GLY A 56 20.75 -5.98 19.04
CA GLY A 56 19.79 -7.09 19.13
C GLY A 56 18.61 -6.85 20.09
N ASP A 57 18.45 -5.63 20.62
CA ASP A 57 17.34 -5.27 21.53
C ASP A 57 15.97 -5.31 20.84
N ALA A 58 15.93 -5.15 19.52
CA ALA A 58 14.74 -5.25 18.69
C ALA A 58 14.96 -6.30 17.58
N LYS A 59 13.88 -6.73 16.94
CA LYS A 59 13.99 -7.56 15.72
C LYS A 59 14.73 -6.77 14.63
N VAL A 60 15.59 -7.45 13.86
CA VAL A 60 16.30 -6.85 12.72
C VAL A 60 15.34 -6.18 11.76
N SER A 61 14.17 -6.79 11.50
CA SER A 61 13.11 -6.23 10.66
C SER A 61 12.58 -4.89 11.17
N THR A 62 12.35 -4.75 12.48
CA THR A 62 11.89 -3.51 13.11
C THR A 62 12.95 -2.43 13.05
N TRP A 63 14.22 -2.81 13.30
CA TRP A 63 15.35 -1.90 13.20
C TRP A 63 15.53 -1.36 11.76
N LEU A 64 15.49 -2.24 10.74
CA LEU A 64 15.55 -1.83 9.34
C LEU A 64 14.36 -0.95 8.97
N ALA A 65 13.15 -1.32 9.36
CA ALA A 65 11.94 -0.55 9.09
C ALA A 65 12.02 0.86 9.68
N ARG A 66 12.61 1.02 10.87
CA ARG A 66 12.85 2.34 11.48
C ARG A 66 13.81 3.19 10.67
N ILE A 67 14.90 2.61 10.15
CA ILE A 67 15.85 3.35 9.29
C ILE A 67 15.16 3.81 8.01
N VAL A 68 14.43 2.92 7.35
CA VAL A 68 13.66 3.22 6.12
C VAL A 68 12.59 4.28 6.37
N ALA A 69 11.79 4.12 7.42
CA ALA A 69 10.75 5.10 7.77
C ALA A 69 11.34 6.49 8.06
N ASN A 70 12.46 6.56 8.75
CA ASN A 70 13.15 7.82 9.00
C ASN A 70 13.63 8.47 7.71
N GLU A 71 14.21 7.70 6.78
CA GLU A 71 14.65 8.21 5.48
C GLU A 71 13.46 8.73 4.66
N ALA A 72 12.40 7.95 4.54
CA ALA A 72 11.19 8.31 3.83
C ALA A 72 10.53 9.57 4.42
N LEU A 73 10.43 9.67 5.75
CA LEU A 73 9.87 10.85 6.42
C LEU A 73 10.74 12.11 6.21
N GLN A 74 12.07 11.96 6.16
CA GLN A 74 12.96 13.08 5.86
C GLN A 74 12.76 13.58 4.42
N ARG A 75 12.66 12.66 3.44
CA ARG A 75 12.39 12.98 2.04
C ARG A 75 11.03 13.67 1.89
N LEU A 76 9.98 13.15 2.49
CA LEU A 76 8.64 13.74 2.49
C LEU A 76 8.65 15.17 3.06
N ARG A 77 9.37 15.42 4.16
CA ARG A 77 9.50 16.77 4.72
C ARG A 77 10.25 17.72 3.79
N LYS A 78 11.28 17.23 3.09
CA LYS A 78 12.04 18.04 2.12
C LYS A 78 11.17 18.39 0.90
N SER A 79 10.40 17.45 0.37
CA SER A 79 9.48 17.67 -0.74
C SER A 79 8.43 18.72 -0.36
N LYS A 80 7.70 18.53 0.73
CA LYS A 80 6.68 19.47 1.20
C LYS A 80 7.23 20.90 1.42
N ARG A 81 8.48 21.05 1.86
CA ARG A 81 9.12 22.37 1.97
C ARG A 81 9.40 22.99 0.61
N ARG A 82 9.83 22.21 -0.38
CA ARG A 82 10.05 22.70 -1.76
C ARG A 82 8.73 23.16 -2.38
N ASP A 83 7.66 22.38 -2.23
CA ASP A 83 6.33 22.70 -2.77
C ASP A 83 5.73 23.96 -2.13
N THR A 84 6.09 24.27 -0.89
CA THR A 84 5.68 25.51 -0.21
C THR A 84 6.44 26.73 -0.73
N ILE A 85 7.68 26.54 -1.22
CA ILE A 85 8.54 27.64 -1.71
C ILE A 85 8.32 27.89 -3.21
N VAL A 86 7.92 26.87 -3.98
CA VAL A 86 7.66 26.96 -5.43
C VAL A 86 6.35 26.23 -5.72
N PRO A 87 5.23 26.95 -5.96
CA PRO A 87 4.00 26.30 -6.38
C PRO A 87 4.13 25.86 -7.84
N LEU A 88 4.76 24.74 -8.10
CA LEU A 88 4.77 24.08 -9.41
C LEU A 88 3.69 23.01 -9.44
N ARG A 89 2.74 23.19 -10.35
CA ARG A 89 1.73 22.23 -10.77
C ARG A 89 2.43 20.93 -11.18
N THR A 90 2.37 19.91 -10.37
CA THR A 90 2.69 18.55 -10.80
C THR A 90 1.40 17.76 -10.84
N GLY A 91 0.88 17.59 -12.05
CA GLY A 91 -0.12 16.58 -12.34
C GLY A 91 0.54 15.21 -12.11
N GLY A 92 -0.02 14.42 -11.23
CA GLY A 92 0.45 13.06 -11.02
C GLY A 92 0.20 12.24 -12.29
N ASN A 93 1.24 11.83 -12.96
CA ASN A 93 1.19 10.74 -13.90
C ASN A 93 0.99 9.46 -13.09
N GLN A 94 -0.15 8.84 -13.28
CA GLN A 94 -0.35 7.43 -12.96
C GLN A 94 0.44 6.63 -14.01
N GLU A 95 1.68 6.31 -13.70
CA GLU A 95 2.40 5.27 -14.42
C GLU A 95 1.86 3.92 -13.97
N GLU A 96 1.47 3.13 -14.97
CA GLU A 96 0.98 1.77 -14.81
C GLU A 96 2.00 0.95 -14.01
N LEU A 97 1.56 0.43 -12.87
CA LEU A 97 2.31 -0.52 -12.07
C LEU A 97 2.62 -1.76 -12.91
N ASN A 98 3.86 -1.92 -13.31
CA ASN A 98 4.38 -3.16 -13.85
C ASN A 98 4.27 -4.25 -12.79
N GLU A 99 3.44 -5.24 -13.06
CA GLU A 99 3.23 -6.41 -12.23
C GLU A 99 4.54 -7.18 -12.07
N ILE A 100 5.06 -7.24 -10.86
CA ILE A 100 6.02 -8.27 -10.48
C ILE A 100 5.22 -9.56 -10.35
N PRO A 101 5.49 -10.60 -11.15
CA PRO A 101 4.74 -11.86 -11.06
C PRO A 101 5.07 -12.56 -9.74
N GLU A 102 4.20 -12.49 -8.77
CA GLU A 102 4.25 -13.42 -7.65
C GLU A 102 3.81 -14.79 -8.14
N GLY A 103 4.78 -15.69 -8.25
CA GLY A 103 4.53 -17.11 -8.50
C GLY A 103 3.69 -17.72 -7.40
N ASN A 104 2.42 -17.93 -7.70
CA ASN A 104 1.62 -18.97 -7.05
C ASN A 104 0.69 -19.58 -8.10
N MET A 105 1.23 -20.60 -8.77
CA MET A 105 0.50 -21.49 -9.69
C MET A 105 -0.43 -22.35 -8.85
N SER A 106 -1.73 -22.01 -8.87
CA SER A 106 -2.85 -22.98 -8.91
C SER A 106 -4.17 -22.34 -8.56
N LYS A 107 -4.78 -21.60 -9.49
CA LYS A 107 -6.23 -21.31 -9.51
C LYS A 107 -6.57 -20.74 -10.89
N GLY A 108 -7.72 -21.17 -11.47
CA GLY A 108 -8.08 -20.86 -12.85
C GLY A 108 -8.10 -19.37 -13.22
N PRO A 109 -8.01 -19.03 -14.52
CA PRO A 109 -7.80 -17.66 -15.02
C PRO A 109 -8.87 -16.67 -14.54
N GLU A 110 -10.13 -17.08 -14.37
CA GLU A 110 -11.21 -16.21 -13.87
C GLU A 110 -11.06 -15.83 -12.39
N GLN A 111 -10.57 -16.78 -11.55
CA GLN A 111 -10.32 -16.50 -10.13
C GLN A 111 -9.06 -15.62 -9.94
N SER A 112 -8.12 -15.67 -10.87
CA SER A 112 -6.93 -14.81 -10.85
C SER A 112 -7.28 -13.37 -11.23
N ALA A 113 -8.14 -13.17 -12.22
CA ALA A 113 -8.61 -11.86 -12.65
C ALA A 113 -9.39 -11.12 -11.54
N GLY A 114 -10.36 -11.78 -10.93
CA GLY A 114 -11.14 -11.19 -9.81
C GLY A 114 -10.28 -10.83 -8.58
N ARG A 115 -9.24 -11.63 -8.30
CA ARG A 115 -8.28 -11.31 -7.23
C ARG A 115 -7.39 -10.13 -7.57
N ALA A 116 -6.95 -10.01 -8.83
CA ALA A 116 -6.15 -8.89 -9.29
C ALA A 116 -6.96 -7.58 -9.22
N GLU A 117 -8.22 -7.62 -9.64
CA GLU A 117 -9.12 -6.48 -9.54
C GLU A 117 -9.39 -6.06 -8.09
N MET A 118 -9.69 -7.00 -7.21
CA MET A 118 -9.86 -6.74 -5.77
C MET A 118 -8.57 -6.17 -5.14
N ARG A 119 -7.41 -6.67 -5.54
CA ARG A 119 -6.12 -6.15 -5.09
C ARG A 119 -5.94 -4.69 -5.52
N ARG A 120 -6.17 -4.37 -6.80
CA ARG A 120 -6.09 -3.00 -7.33
C ARG A 120 -7.05 -2.06 -6.60
N LEU A 121 -8.27 -2.50 -6.33
CA LEU A 121 -9.24 -1.73 -5.56
C LEU A 121 -8.73 -1.44 -4.14
N LEU A 122 -8.23 -2.45 -3.44
CA LEU A 122 -7.68 -2.30 -2.10
C LEU A 122 -6.47 -1.38 -2.08
N GLU A 123 -5.53 -1.53 -3.01
CA GLU A 123 -4.35 -0.68 -3.16
C GLU A 123 -4.77 0.78 -3.38
N LYS A 124 -5.70 1.03 -4.30
CA LYS A 124 -6.25 2.37 -4.55
C LYS A 124 -6.88 2.99 -3.29
N ARG A 125 -7.62 2.20 -2.50
CA ARG A 125 -8.26 2.69 -1.27
C ARG A 125 -7.26 2.91 -0.14
N ILE A 126 -6.22 2.09 -0.05
CA ILE A 126 -5.13 2.29 0.90
C ILE A 126 -4.34 3.56 0.53
N ASP A 127 -4.05 3.76 -0.74
CA ASP A 127 -3.35 4.96 -1.22
C ASP A 127 -4.16 6.24 -1.00
N ALA A 128 -5.47 6.18 -1.03
CA ALA A 128 -6.34 7.30 -0.70
C ALA A 128 -6.41 7.65 0.80
N LEU A 129 -5.83 6.82 1.68
CA LEU A 129 -5.76 7.16 3.10
C LEU A 129 -4.89 8.40 3.33
N PRO A 130 -5.26 9.30 4.23
CA PRO A 130 -4.41 10.44 4.60
C PRO A 130 -3.02 9.98 5.06
N ASP A 131 -1.99 10.80 4.78
CA ASP A 131 -0.57 10.54 5.05
C ASP A 131 -0.28 10.07 6.48
N ALA A 132 -1.05 10.56 7.46
CA ALA A 132 -0.86 10.18 8.86
C ALA A 132 -1.37 8.78 9.20
N TYR A 133 -2.28 8.21 8.41
CA TYR A 133 -2.96 6.95 8.71
C TYR A 133 -2.41 5.78 7.89
N ARG A 134 -2.01 6.02 6.64
CA ARG A 134 -1.56 5.01 5.71
C ARG A 134 -0.34 4.21 6.21
N PRO A 135 0.77 4.83 6.67
CA PRO A 135 1.92 4.09 7.18
C PRO A 135 1.56 3.22 8.39
N VAL A 136 0.71 3.75 9.27
CA VAL A 136 0.24 2.98 10.44
C VAL A 136 -0.60 1.78 9.99
N PHE A 137 -1.48 1.96 8.99
CA PHE A 137 -2.28 0.87 8.44
C PHE A 137 -1.40 -0.21 7.79
N MET A 138 -0.44 0.19 6.95
CA MET A 138 0.49 -0.74 6.31
C MET A 138 1.26 -1.58 7.31
N LEU A 139 1.88 -0.95 8.30
CA LEU A 139 2.68 -1.65 9.31
C LEU A 139 1.83 -2.57 10.18
N ARG A 140 0.59 -2.16 10.55
CA ARG A 140 -0.28 -2.92 11.45
C ARG A 140 -1.11 -4.00 10.77
N ALA A 141 -1.66 -3.72 9.59
CA ALA A 141 -2.60 -4.61 8.93
C ALA A 141 -1.94 -5.51 7.87
N VAL A 142 -0.90 -5.02 7.19
CA VAL A 142 -0.25 -5.73 6.08
C VAL A 142 1.04 -6.41 6.53
N GLU A 143 1.85 -5.71 7.33
CA GLU A 143 3.13 -6.24 7.81
C GLU A 143 3.04 -6.81 9.24
N GLU A 144 1.85 -6.79 9.85
CA GLU A 144 1.52 -7.41 11.14
C GLU A 144 2.42 -7.02 12.33
N LEU A 145 3.08 -5.85 12.27
CA LEU A 145 3.86 -5.34 13.38
C LEU A 145 2.96 -5.08 14.60
N THR A 146 3.49 -5.24 15.81
CA THR A 146 2.79 -4.87 17.04
C THR A 146 2.59 -3.35 17.13
N VAL A 147 1.77 -2.89 18.07
CA VAL A 147 1.58 -1.45 18.32
C VAL A 147 2.89 -0.81 18.73
N GLU A 148 3.65 -1.51 19.57
CA GLU A 148 4.94 -1.07 20.11
C GLU A 148 6.00 -0.99 19.00
N GLU A 149 6.13 -2.03 18.17
CA GLU A 149 7.03 -2.03 17.01
C GLU A 149 6.67 -0.92 16.02
N THR A 150 5.36 -0.72 15.74
CA THR A 150 4.91 0.36 14.85
C THR A 150 5.21 1.75 15.43
N ALA A 151 5.04 1.92 16.75
CA ALA A 151 5.37 3.15 17.46
C ALA A 151 6.87 3.46 17.36
N GLU A 152 7.71 2.44 17.52
CA GLU A 152 9.17 2.55 17.37
C GLU A 152 9.56 2.90 15.93
N VAL A 153 9.01 2.19 14.93
CA VAL A 153 9.30 2.42 13.50
C VAL A 153 8.95 3.84 13.08
N LEU A 154 7.76 4.33 13.44
CA LEU A 154 7.28 5.65 13.04
C LEU A 154 7.68 6.78 13.99
N ASN A 155 8.33 6.45 15.10
CA ASN A 155 8.69 7.39 16.17
C ASN A 155 7.48 8.23 16.66
N ILE A 156 6.38 7.55 16.98
CA ILE A 156 5.14 8.15 17.50
C ILE A 156 4.66 7.39 18.75
N PRO A 157 3.89 8.00 19.65
CA PRO A 157 3.36 7.31 20.81
C PRO A 157 2.46 6.12 20.45
N ALA A 158 2.51 5.04 21.22
CA ALA A 158 1.66 3.86 21.04
C ALA A 158 0.15 4.17 21.04
N ALA A 159 -0.28 5.15 21.85
CA ALA A 159 -1.66 5.64 21.84
C ALA A 159 -2.03 6.26 20.48
N THR A 160 -1.10 6.99 19.86
CA THR A 160 -1.27 7.56 18.50
C THR A 160 -1.39 6.46 17.45
N VAL A 161 -0.60 5.39 17.56
CA VAL A 161 -0.72 4.22 16.66
C VAL A 161 -2.12 3.63 16.73
N ARG A 162 -2.64 3.37 17.96
CA ARG A 162 -3.98 2.81 18.16
C ARG A 162 -5.06 3.68 17.54
N THR A 163 -5.02 5.00 17.80
CA THR A 163 -6.00 5.94 17.27
C THR A 163 -5.95 6.05 15.75
N ARG A 164 -4.75 6.15 15.18
CA ARG A 164 -4.56 6.24 13.72
C ARG A 164 -4.98 4.95 13.03
N PHE A 165 -4.65 3.80 13.59
CA PHE A 165 -5.05 2.51 13.06
C PHE A 165 -6.58 2.34 13.06
N PHE A 166 -7.25 2.72 14.16
CA PHE A 166 -8.71 2.71 14.23
C PHE A 166 -9.34 3.60 13.15
N ARG A 167 -8.83 4.83 12.99
CA ARG A 167 -9.32 5.78 11.97
C ARG A 167 -9.07 5.28 10.55
N ALA A 168 -7.89 4.73 10.27
CA ALA A 168 -7.56 4.14 8.97
C ALA A 168 -8.56 3.02 8.60
N ARG A 169 -8.86 2.12 9.54
CA ARG A 169 -9.83 1.03 9.33
C ARG A 169 -11.26 1.54 9.10
N SER A 170 -11.68 2.60 9.81
CA SER A 170 -12.99 3.22 9.59
C SER A 170 -13.11 3.80 8.20
N LEU A 171 -12.13 4.61 7.78
CA LEU A 171 -12.10 5.23 6.45
C LEU A 171 -12.11 4.18 5.33
N LEU A 172 -11.32 3.11 5.46
CA LEU A 172 -11.30 2.03 4.48
C LEU A 172 -12.65 1.30 4.41
N ARG A 173 -13.26 1.01 5.55
CA ARG A 173 -14.57 0.37 5.59
C ARG A 173 -15.63 1.23 4.91
N GLU A 174 -15.67 2.53 5.20
CA GLU A 174 -16.60 3.48 4.60
C GLU A 174 -16.40 3.55 3.08
N SER A 175 -15.14 3.65 2.61
CA SER A 175 -14.84 3.73 1.18
C SER A 175 -15.16 2.44 0.43
N LEU A 176 -14.96 1.27 1.04
CA LEU A 176 -15.31 -0.02 0.44
C LEU A 176 -16.81 -0.27 0.45
N ALA A 177 -17.54 0.16 1.51
CA ALA A 177 -18.99 0.05 1.56
C ALA A 177 -19.64 0.84 0.41
N SER A 178 -19.18 2.07 0.17
CA SER A 178 -19.70 2.89 -0.94
C SER A 178 -19.46 2.26 -2.31
N GLU A 179 -18.37 1.54 -2.53
CA GLU A 179 -18.12 0.81 -3.78
C GLU A 179 -19.06 -0.38 -3.94
N ILE A 180 -19.33 -1.09 -2.85
CA ILE A 180 -20.26 -2.22 -2.86
C ILE A 180 -21.68 -1.72 -3.14
N ASP A 181 -22.09 -0.60 -2.54
CA ASP A 181 -23.40 -0.01 -2.77
C ASP A 181 -23.58 0.38 -4.25
N LEU A 182 -22.59 1.07 -4.85
CA LEU A 182 -22.62 1.40 -6.28
C LEU A 182 -22.65 0.15 -7.17
N ALA A 183 -21.86 -0.86 -6.87
CA ALA A 183 -21.87 -2.12 -7.62
C ALA A 183 -23.20 -2.87 -7.48
N CYS A 184 -23.87 -2.77 -6.33
CA CYS A 184 -25.21 -3.34 -6.13
C CYS A 184 -26.28 -2.60 -6.92
N GLU A 185 -26.23 -1.27 -7.00
CA GLU A 185 -27.14 -0.48 -7.83
C GLU A 185 -27.03 -0.87 -9.31
N ASP A 186 -25.80 -1.04 -9.82
CA ASP A 186 -25.56 -1.45 -11.20
C ASP A 186 -25.89 -2.92 -11.47
N ALA A 187 -25.68 -3.81 -10.50
CA ALA A 187 -25.89 -5.26 -10.67
C ALA A 187 -27.34 -5.64 -11.01
N PHE A 188 -28.31 -4.85 -10.56
CA PHE A 188 -29.73 -5.04 -10.81
C PHE A 188 -30.33 -3.94 -11.67
N ALA A 189 -29.52 -3.10 -12.31
CA ALA A 189 -29.97 -2.02 -13.16
C ALA A 189 -30.87 -2.57 -14.28
N PHE A 190 -32.10 -2.06 -14.30
CA PHE A 190 -33.07 -2.42 -15.31
C PHE A 190 -32.90 -1.49 -16.52
N ALA A 191 -32.11 -1.91 -17.49
CA ALA A 191 -31.82 -1.12 -18.68
C ALA A 191 -33.10 -0.81 -19.47
N GLY A 192 -33.23 0.43 -19.99
CA GLY A 192 -34.40 0.89 -20.75
C GLY A 192 -34.81 -0.04 -21.89
N GLU A 193 -33.83 -0.57 -22.64
CA GLU A 193 -34.07 -1.57 -23.69
C GLU A 193 -34.77 -2.85 -23.21
N ARG A 194 -34.55 -3.27 -21.97
CA ARG A 194 -35.23 -4.43 -21.38
C ARG A 194 -36.70 -4.09 -21.07
N CYS A 195 -36.91 -2.88 -20.56
CA CYS A 195 -38.25 -2.36 -20.34
C CYS A 195 -39.06 -2.32 -21.65
N ASP A 196 -38.50 -1.74 -22.70
CA ASP A 196 -39.09 -1.60 -24.00
C ASP A 196 -39.45 -2.95 -24.62
N ARG A 197 -38.55 -3.93 -24.53
CA ARG A 197 -38.84 -5.30 -25.01
C ARG A 197 -39.97 -5.97 -24.25
N ILE A 198 -40.06 -5.80 -22.93
CA ILE A 198 -41.13 -6.37 -22.12
C ILE A 198 -42.46 -5.72 -22.49
N VAL A 199 -42.49 -4.39 -22.57
CA VAL A 199 -43.71 -3.64 -22.97
C VAL A 199 -44.17 -4.05 -24.36
N ALA A 200 -43.27 -4.09 -25.35
CA ALA A 200 -43.61 -4.51 -26.71
C ALA A 200 -44.18 -5.95 -26.76
N ALA A 201 -43.54 -6.86 -26.02
CA ALA A 201 -44.02 -8.25 -25.98
C ALA A 201 -45.40 -8.40 -25.32
N VAL A 202 -45.65 -7.67 -24.24
CA VAL A 202 -46.98 -7.66 -23.58
C VAL A 202 -48.03 -7.07 -24.49
N MET A 203 -47.77 -5.91 -25.12
CA MET A 203 -48.71 -5.26 -26.03
C MET A 203 -49.00 -6.12 -27.26
N ALA A 204 -48.02 -6.84 -27.79
CA ALA A 204 -48.24 -7.78 -28.89
C ALA A 204 -49.15 -8.96 -28.50
N ARG A 205 -49.10 -9.44 -27.27
CA ARG A 205 -49.99 -10.50 -26.75
C ARG A 205 -51.42 -9.98 -26.57
N LEU A 206 -51.56 -8.78 -25.98
CA LEU A 206 -52.88 -8.18 -25.74
C LEU A 206 -53.64 -7.88 -27.06
N ARG A 207 -52.95 -7.56 -28.16
CA ARG A 207 -53.56 -7.32 -29.47
C ARG A 207 -54.01 -8.61 -30.18
N ARG A 208 -53.58 -9.79 -29.74
CA ARG A 208 -53.94 -11.09 -30.30
C ARG A 208 -55.04 -11.81 -29.52
N SER A 209 -55.38 -11.28 -28.34
CA SER A 209 -56.53 -11.72 -27.53
C SER A 209 -57.80 -10.94 -27.88
#